data_a440b003b992910a8d45b387b5a62ee3
#
_entry.id   a440b003b992910a8d45b387b5a62ee3
#
_cell.length_a   1.000
_cell.length_b   1.000
_cell.length_c   1.000
_cell.angle_alpha   90.00
_cell.angle_beta   90.00
_cell.angle_gamma   90.00
#
_symmetry.space_group_name_H-M   'P 1'
#
loop_
_entity.id
_entity.type
_entity.pdbx_description
1 polymer ?
#
loop_
_entity_poly.entity_id
_entity_poly.type
_entity_poly.pdbx_seq_one_letter_code
_entity_poly.pdbx_strand_id
1 'polypeptide(L)'
;LRFPISGGGAIAPHIDSFFEALGVELLVGYGLTETSPVLTCRRPWRNIRGGAGQPLPETEIKIVDPETFQIKKLCQKGLVLARGPQIMSGYLGKRSESKKVLDATGWFNTGDLGMLLADGSLILTGRAKDTIVLSNGENIEPGPLEESLIASPLIEQALLLGQDQKQLAALIVPRIDHLKEWLAERGLNSQVVLGLSPENHELRQALRLEINKVLANRLASRREERLFSIALVEPFTIENGLLTQTLKQK
;
A
#
# COMPACT_ATOMS: atom_id res chain seq x y z
N LEU A 1 -21.40 6.32 -19.50
CA LEU A 1 -20.81 6.65 -18.18
C LEU A 1 -20.03 7.95 -18.33
N ARG A 2 -20.34 8.95 -17.50
CA ARG A 2 -19.59 10.23 -17.54
C ARG A 2 -18.22 10.08 -16.86
N PHE A 3 -18.18 9.36 -15.73
CA PHE A 3 -16.94 9.14 -14.98
C PHE A 3 -17.00 7.76 -14.32
N PRO A 4 -16.01 6.88 -14.51
CA PRO A 4 -15.82 5.70 -13.66
C PRO A 4 -15.29 6.13 -12.30
N ILE A 5 -15.78 5.48 -11.24
CA ILE A 5 -15.33 5.72 -9.88
C ILE A 5 -14.79 4.40 -9.32
N SER A 6 -13.61 4.44 -8.75
CA SER A 6 -12.99 3.32 -8.04
C SER A 6 -12.87 3.64 -6.55
N GLY A 7 -13.05 2.63 -5.70
CA GLY A 7 -12.93 2.77 -4.24
C GLY A 7 -12.88 1.41 -3.56
N GLY A 8 -12.64 1.41 -2.24
CA GLY A 8 -12.54 0.18 -1.42
C GLY A 8 -11.13 -0.42 -1.31
N GLY A 9 -10.18 0.06 -2.10
CA GLY A 9 -8.77 -0.29 -2.03
C GLY A 9 -7.90 0.72 -2.76
N ALA A 10 -6.60 0.68 -2.56
CA ALA A 10 -5.66 1.46 -3.32
C ALA A 10 -5.69 1.03 -4.80
N ILE A 11 -5.54 2.00 -5.70
CA ILE A 11 -5.37 1.72 -7.12
C ILE A 11 -3.88 1.78 -7.48
N ALA A 12 -3.39 0.74 -8.11
CA ALA A 12 -1.98 0.70 -8.49
C ALA A 12 -1.67 1.83 -9.50
N PRO A 13 -0.52 2.53 -9.37
CA PRO A 13 -0.19 3.68 -10.21
C PRO A 13 -0.20 3.39 -11.72
N HIS A 14 0.17 2.17 -12.13
CA HIS A 14 0.14 1.77 -13.53
C HIS A 14 -1.28 1.64 -14.09
N ILE A 15 -2.24 1.22 -13.26
CA ILE A 15 -3.67 1.14 -13.64
C ILE A 15 -4.24 2.55 -13.81
N ASP A 16 -3.95 3.46 -12.88
CA ASP A 16 -4.34 4.87 -12.95
C ASP A 16 -3.81 5.51 -14.25
N SER A 17 -2.52 5.28 -14.57
CA SER A 17 -1.88 5.73 -15.79
C SER A 17 -2.46 5.11 -17.06
N PHE A 18 -2.84 3.84 -17.02
CA PHE A 18 -3.47 3.14 -18.14
C PHE A 18 -4.81 3.76 -18.52
N PHE A 19 -5.68 3.99 -17.56
CA PHE A 19 -6.97 4.64 -17.83
C PHE A 19 -6.81 6.05 -18.35
N GLU A 20 -5.88 6.83 -17.81
CA GLU A 20 -5.56 8.16 -18.29
C GLU A 20 -5.06 8.13 -19.75
N ALA A 21 -4.19 7.17 -20.12
CA ALA A 21 -3.70 7.01 -21.49
C ALA A 21 -4.83 6.67 -22.48
N LEU A 22 -5.89 6.00 -22.02
CA LEU A 22 -7.11 5.74 -22.81
C LEU A 22 -8.08 6.94 -22.85
N GLY A 23 -7.75 8.07 -22.22
CA GLY A 23 -8.64 9.22 -22.10
C GLY A 23 -9.82 8.99 -21.17
N VAL A 24 -9.75 7.98 -20.29
CA VAL A 24 -10.77 7.66 -19.29
C VAL A 24 -10.43 8.36 -18.00
N GLU A 25 -11.25 9.31 -17.58
CA GLU A 25 -11.06 10.04 -16.33
C GLU A 25 -11.54 9.20 -15.14
N LEU A 26 -10.63 8.41 -14.55
CA LEU A 26 -10.91 7.59 -13.39
C LEU A 26 -10.85 8.43 -12.12
N LEU A 27 -11.96 8.48 -11.39
CA LEU A 27 -12.03 9.13 -10.08
C LEU A 27 -11.85 8.07 -8.97
N VAL A 28 -11.05 8.40 -7.97
CA VAL A 28 -10.78 7.51 -6.84
C VAL A 28 -11.40 8.10 -5.58
N GLY A 29 -12.18 7.28 -4.86
CA GLY A 29 -12.73 7.60 -3.56
C GLY A 29 -12.02 6.82 -2.45
N TYR A 30 -11.81 7.45 -1.31
CA TYR A 30 -11.26 6.86 -0.11
C TYR A 30 -12.23 6.96 1.06
N GLY A 31 -12.26 5.90 1.83
CA GLY A 31 -12.98 5.81 3.09
C GLY A 31 -13.02 4.38 3.62
N LEU A 32 -13.76 4.19 4.69
CA LEU A 32 -13.87 2.94 5.44
C LEU A 32 -15.35 2.62 5.70
N THR A 33 -15.64 1.41 6.14
CA THR A 33 -16.98 1.03 6.60
C THR A 33 -17.48 1.98 7.70
N GLU A 34 -16.58 2.38 8.58
CA GLU A 34 -16.80 3.31 9.69
C GLU A 34 -17.10 4.74 9.23
N THR A 35 -16.98 5.04 7.95
CA THR A 35 -17.17 6.40 7.38
C THR A 35 -18.29 6.45 6.32
N SER A 36 -19.13 5.47 6.22
CA SER A 36 -20.39 5.34 5.47
C SER A 36 -20.40 5.69 3.96
N PRO A 37 -19.53 5.21 3.11
CA PRO A 37 -18.19 4.72 3.31
C PRO A 37 -17.12 5.75 2.95
N VAL A 38 -17.43 6.96 2.44
CA VAL A 38 -16.51 7.86 1.73
C VAL A 38 -16.13 9.08 2.57
N LEU A 39 -14.84 9.36 2.67
CA LEU A 39 -14.26 10.55 3.29
C LEU A 39 -13.80 11.56 2.24
N THR A 40 -13.07 11.07 1.22
CA THR A 40 -12.50 11.92 0.17
C THR A 40 -12.75 11.32 -1.20
N CYS A 41 -12.78 12.16 -2.23
CA CYS A 41 -12.92 11.71 -3.61
C CYS A 41 -12.18 12.66 -4.56
N ARG A 42 -11.51 12.12 -5.57
CA ARG A 42 -10.99 12.90 -6.69
C ARG A 42 -12.14 13.55 -7.45
N ARG A 43 -11.91 14.73 -8.00
CA ARG A 43 -12.90 15.47 -8.78
C ARG A 43 -12.37 15.72 -10.16
N PRO A 44 -13.22 15.80 -11.22
CA PRO A 44 -12.75 16.00 -12.60
C PRO A 44 -11.81 17.20 -12.76
N TRP A 45 -12.11 18.29 -12.08
CA TRP A 45 -11.29 19.52 -12.12
C TRP A 45 -10.07 19.49 -11.18
N ARG A 46 -9.89 18.40 -10.41
CA ARG A 46 -8.79 18.22 -9.46
C ARG A 46 -8.52 16.73 -9.23
N ASN A 47 -8.08 16.09 -10.31
CA ASN A 47 -7.81 14.64 -10.34
C ASN A 47 -6.28 14.42 -10.28
N ILE A 48 -5.73 14.32 -9.07
CA ILE A 48 -4.29 14.09 -8.86
C ILE A 48 -4.03 12.59 -8.85
N ARG A 49 -3.19 12.13 -9.78
CA ARG A 49 -2.75 10.72 -9.83
C ARG A 49 -2.09 10.30 -8.52
N GLY A 50 -2.40 9.09 -8.04
CA GLY A 50 -1.92 8.58 -6.76
C GLY A 50 -2.60 9.20 -5.54
N GLY A 51 -3.44 10.24 -5.72
CA GLY A 51 -4.20 10.85 -4.62
C GLY A 51 -5.50 10.11 -4.32
N ALA A 52 -6.02 10.34 -3.12
CA ALA A 52 -7.35 9.92 -2.69
C ALA A 52 -8.42 11.03 -2.83
N GLY A 53 -8.01 12.19 -3.38
CA GLY A 53 -8.88 13.34 -3.63
C GLY A 53 -9.08 14.25 -2.42
N GLN A 54 -10.05 15.18 -2.55
CA GLN A 54 -10.37 16.17 -1.53
C GLN A 54 -11.49 15.64 -0.62
N PRO A 55 -11.57 16.13 0.64
CA PRO A 55 -12.67 15.82 1.54
C PRO A 55 -14.04 16.12 0.90
N LEU A 56 -15.02 15.29 1.23
CA LEU A 56 -16.42 15.57 0.90
C LEU A 56 -16.92 16.82 1.66
N PRO A 57 -18.02 17.45 1.22
CA PRO A 57 -18.64 18.52 1.98
C PRO A 57 -18.86 18.10 3.45
N GLU A 58 -18.68 19.04 4.36
CA GLU A 58 -18.81 18.83 5.82
C GLU A 58 -17.83 17.80 6.42
N THR A 59 -16.84 17.35 5.64
CA THR A 59 -15.79 16.43 6.11
C THR A 59 -14.50 17.19 6.37
N GLU A 60 -13.96 16.99 7.55
CA GLU A 60 -12.67 17.53 7.94
C GLU A 60 -11.63 16.41 8.00
N ILE A 61 -10.44 16.66 7.48
CA ILE A 61 -9.28 15.77 7.55
C ILE A 61 -8.13 16.51 8.19
N LYS A 62 -7.44 15.88 9.12
CA LYS A 62 -6.17 16.37 9.65
C LYS A 62 -5.15 15.25 9.71
N ILE A 63 -3.88 15.62 9.52
CA ILE A 63 -2.76 14.69 9.66
C ILE A 63 -2.08 15.00 10.99
N VAL A 64 -1.84 13.95 11.78
CA VAL A 64 -1.20 14.07 13.08
C VAL A 64 -0.01 13.13 13.20
N ASP A 65 0.88 13.44 14.10
CA ASP A 65 1.93 12.52 14.51
C ASP A 65 1.31 11.30 15.20
N PRO A 66 1.67 10.05 14.81
CA PRO A 66 1.03 8.86 15.36
C PRO A 66 1.26 8.66 16.87
N GLU A 67 2.35 9.20 17.43
CA GLU A 67 2.72 9.04 18.86
C GLU A 67 2.24 10.21 19.71
N THR A 68 2.49 11.44 19.24
CA THR A 68 2.20 12.66 20.01
C THR A 68 0.85 13.27 19.72
N PHE A 69 0.19 12.85 18.63
CA PHE A 69 -1.06 13.43 18.11
C PHE A 69 -0.99 14.92 17.77
N GLN A 70 0.23 15.49 17.69
CA GLN A 70 0.41 16.86 17.22
C GLN A 70 0.11 16.97 15.72
N ILE A 71 -0.55 18.08 15.34
CA ILE A 71 -0.92 18.31 13.93
C ILE A 71 0.35 18.52 13.10
N LYS A 72 0.46 17.79 12.02
CA LYS A 72 1.52 17.91 11.00
C LYS A 72 1.22 19.07 10.04
N LYS A 73 2.27 19.64 9.49
CA LYS A 73 2.17 20.63 8.40
C LYS A 73 1.76 19.94 7.09
N LEU A 74 1.29 20.74 6.13
CA LEU A 74 1.03 20.25 4.76
C LEU A 74 2.26 19.54 4.19
N CYS A 75 2.01 18.51 3.38
CA CYS A 75 3.02 17.65 2.76
C CYS A 75 3.89 16.85 3.74
N GLN A 76 3.52 16.82 5.02
CA GLN A 76 4.16 15.94 6.00
C GLN A 76 3.29 14.70 6.25
N LYS A 77 3.93 13.53 6.26
CA LYS A 77 3.28 12.25 6.56
C LYS A 77 2.91 12.13 8.02
N GLY A 78 1.78 11.48 8.29
CA GLY A 78 1.30 11.15 9.63
C GLY A 78 0.00 10.36 9.58
N LEU A 79 -0.59 10.17 10.73
CA LEU A 79 -1.86 9.46 10.92
C LEU A 79 -3.02 10.33 10.44
N VAL A 80 -3.90 9.76 9.64
CA VAL A 80 -5.10 10.43 9.11
C VAL A 80 -6.21 10.36 10.14
N LEU A 81 -6.68 11.53 10.60
CA LEU A 81 -7.89 11.65 11.39
C LEU A 81 -8.97 12.34 10.57
N ALA A 82 -10.22 11.87 10.71
CA ALA A 82 -11.37 12.38 9.98
C ALA A 82 -12.49 12.78 10.94
N ARG A 83 -13.26 13.82 10.59
CA ARG A 83 -14.48 14.23 11.29
C ARG A 83 -15.54 14.63 10.26
N GLY A 84 -16.78 14.24 10.48
CA GLY A 84 -17.89 14.57 9.58
C GLY A 84 -19.15 13.79 9.92
N PRO A 85 -20.29 14.14 9.28
CA PRO A 85 -21.59 13.54 9.58
C PRO A 85 -21.66 12.03 9.22
N GLN A 86 -20.80 11.55 8.33
CA GLN A 86 -20.76 10.17 7.88
C GLN A 86 -19.94 9.25 8.82
N ILE A 87 -19.29 9.80 9.85
CA ILE A 87 -18.53 8.99 10.82
C ILE A 87 -19.51 8.19 11.68
N MET A 88 -19.21 6.92 11.89
CA MET A 88 -20.00 6.03 12.75
C MET A 88 -20.13 6.58 14.18
N SER A 89 -21.23 6.24 14.86
CA SER A 89 -21.39 6.54 16.30
C SER A 89 -20.57 5.61 17.20
N GLY A 90 -20.05 4.49 16.66
CA GLY A 90 -19.23 3.51 17.36
C GLY A 90 -19.55 2.07 16.96
N TYR A 91 -18.80 1.13 17.47
CA TYR A 91 -19.04 -0.31 17.27
C TYR A 91 -20.12 -0.81 18.22
N LEU A 92 -21.13 -1.48 17.69
CA LEU A 92 -22.26 -2.01 18.47
C LEU A 92 -21.75 -2.98 19.55
N GLY A 93 -22.12 -2.72 20.81
CA GLY A 93 -21.72 -3.53 21.96
C GLY A 93 -20.24 -3.46 22.34
N LYS A 94 -19.39 -2.67 21.62
CA LYS A 94 -17.94 -2.60 21.83
C LYS A 94 -17.48 -1.18 22.21
N ARG A 95 -17.97 -0.69 23.34
CA ARG A 95 -17.69 0.69 23.80
C ARG A 95 -16.18 0.97 24.00
N SER A 96 -15.44 -0.03 24.48
CA SER A 96 -13.98 0.10 24.65
C SER A 96 -13.27 0.29 23.31
N GLU A 97 -13.63 -0.52 22.30
CA GLU A 97 -13.04 -0.42 20.95
C GLU A 97 -13.42 0.91 20.27
N SER A 98 -14.67 1.34 20.45
CA SER A 98 -15.12 2.64 19.92
C SER A 98 -14.30 3.80 20.46
N LYS A 99 -13.99 3.81 21.76
CA LYS A 99 -13.17 4.84 22.40
C LYS A 99 -11.71 4.86 21.94
N LYS A 100 -11.19 3.77 21.38
CA LYS A 100 -9.83 3.73 20.82
C LYS A 100 -9.71 4.46 19.50
N VAL A 101 -10.82 4.57 18.75
CA VAL A 101 -10.84 5.13 17.41
C VAL A 101 -11.63 6.43 17.30
N LEU A 102 -12.51 6.73 18.26
CA LEU A 102 -13.32 7.96 18.31
C LEU A 102 -12.97 8.76 19.56
N ASP A 103 -12.52 9.99 19.37
CA ASP A 103 -12.30 10.91 20.48
C ASP A 103 -13.58 11.64 20.91
N ALA A 104 -13.51 12.35 22.06
CA ALA A 104 -14.65 13.09 22.60
C ALA A 104 -15.09 14.30 21.74
N THR A 105 -14.27 14.72 20.79
CA THR A 105 -14.54 15.86 19.88
C THR A 105 -14.99 15.42 18.49
N GLY A 106 -15.24 14.10 18.30
CA GLY A 106 -15.79 13.51 17.09
C GLY A 106 -14.73 13.19 16.02
N TRP A 107 -13.44 13.25 16.35
CA TRP A 107 -12.40 12.80 15.43
C TRP A 107 -12.28 11.28 15.45
N PHE A 108 -12.33 10.71 14.28
CA PHE A 108 -12.15 9.30 14.01
C PHE A 108 -10.72 9.02 13.54
N ASN A 109 -10.05 8.11 14.22
CA ASN A 109 -8.75 7.60 13.82
C ASN A 109 -8.94 6.50 12.76
N THR A 110 -8.55 6.79 11.53
CA THR A 110 -8.72 5.86 10.40
C THR A 110 -7.75 4.67 10.45
N GLY A 111 -6.65 4.80 11.19
CA GLY A 111 -5.53 3.85 11.18
C GLY A 111 -4.70 3.92 9.89
N ASP A 112 -5.02 4.80 8.96
CA ASP A 112 -4.28 4.99 7.73
C ASP A 112 -3.25 6.13 7.87
N LEU A 113 -2.12 5.99 7.18
CA LEU A 113 -1.09 7.01 7.08
C LEU A 113 -1.25 7.79 5.77
N GLY A 114 -0.98 9.09 5.83
CA GLY A 114 -1.09 9.94 4.66
C GLY A 114 -0.56 11.34 4.88
N MET A 115 -0.74 12.21 3.88
CA MET A 115 -0.41 13.62 3.94
C MET A 115 -1.44 14.45 3.17
N LEU A 116 -1.68 15.68 3.60
CA LEU A 116 -2.48 16.66 2.87
C LEU A 116 -1.56 17.53 2.02
N LEU A 117 -1.89 17.66 0.75
CA LEU A 117 -1.24 18.61 -0.15
C LEU A 117 -1.78 20.02 0.05
N ALA A 118 -1.09 21.02 -0.51
CA ALA A 118 -1.47 22.43 -0.42
C ALA A 118 -2.86 22.73 -1.04
N ASP A 119 -3.30 21.93 -2.00
CA ASP A 119 -4.61 22.04 -2.63
C ASP A 119 -5.73 21.31 -1.87
N GLY A 120 -5.43 20.72 -0.70
CA GLY A 120 -6.34 19.93 0.12
C GLY A 120 -6.54 18.48 -0.31
N SER A 121 -5.81 17.99 -1.32
CA SER A 121 -5.85 16.59 -1.72
C SER A 121 -5.15 15.71 -0.70
N LEU A 122 -5.78 14.60 -0.34
CA LEU A 122 -5.20 13.56 0.51
C LEU A 122 -4.38 12.57 -0.36
N ILE A 123 -3.15 12.28 0.07
CA ILE A 123 -2.34 11.18 -0.42
C ILE A 123 -2.23 10.15 0.70
N LEU A 124 -2.62 8.91 0.44
CA LEU A 124 -2.41 7.80 1.37
C LEU A 124 -1.04 7.17 1.13
N THR A 125 -0.35 6.78 2.19
CA THR A 125 0.99 6.19 2.11
C THR A 125 1.07 4.79 2.70
N GLY A 126 0.08 4.37 3.50
CA GLY A 126 0.04 3.05 4.09
C GLY A 126 -0.91 2.97 5.28
N ARG A 127 -0.72 1.95 6.11
CA ARG A 127 -1.44 1.77 7.38
C ARG A 127 -0.49 1.80 8.57
N ALA A 128 -0.89 2.48 9.63
CA ALA A 128 -0.06 2.60 10.83
C ALA A 128 0.29 1.23 11.45
N LYS A 129 -0.67 0.29 11.48
CA LYS A 129 -0.47 -1.06 12.01
C LYS A 129 0.37 -1.98 11.12
N ASP A 130 0.46 -1.67 9.83
CA ASP A 130 1.18 -2.49 8.85
C ASP A 130 2.62 -1.96 8.66
N THR A 131 2.96 -0.81 9.26
CA THR A 131 4.31 -0.24 9.23
C THR A 131 5.31 -1.21 9.86
N ILE A 132 6.35 -1.53 9.12
CA ILE A 132 7.48 -2.34 9.59
C ILE A 132 8.45 -1.41 10.29
N VAL A 133 8.71 -1.66 11.58
CA VAL A 133 9.71 -0.93 12.35
C VAL A 133 10.98 -1.76 12.38
N LEU A 134 12.04 -1.26 11.74
CA LEU A 134 13.35 -1.94 11.77
C LEU A 134 14.04 -1.74 13.12
N SER A 135 14.99 -2.60 13.45
CA SER A 135 15.71 -2.57 14.73
C SER A 135 16.52 -1.29 14.97
N ASN A 136 16.76 -0.48 13.93
CA ASN A 136 17.38 0.85 14.03
C ASN A 136 16.34 1.98 14.22
N GLY A 137 15.05 1.65 14.35
CA GLY A 137 13.96 2.60 14.54
C GLY A 137 13.38 3.18 13.22
N GLU A 138 13.88 2.76 12.07
CA GLU A 138 13.33 3.21 10.78
C GLU A 138 11.95 2.60 10.52
N ASN A 139 11.00 3.44 10.14
CA ASN A 139 9.63 3.07 9.77
C ASN A 139 9.53 2.86 8.27
N ILE A 140 9.12 1.67 7.86
CA ILE A 140 8.91 1.28 6.46
C ILE A 140 7.43 1.01 6.23
N GLU A 141 6.86 1.69 5.26
CA GLU A 141 5.49 1.46 4.80
C GLU A 141 5.52 0.39 3.69
N PRO A 142 5.10 -0.86 3.94
CA PRO A 142 5.28 -1.95 2.98
C PRO A 142 4.42 -1.79 1.73
N GLY A 143 3.19 -1.30 1.85
CA GLY A 143 2.24 -1.24 0.73
C GLY A 143 2.79 -0.58 -0.54
N PRO A 144 3.33 0.65 -0.51
CA PRO A 144 3.90 1.29 -1.70
C PRO A 144 5.09 0.54 -2.31
N LEU A 145 5.84 -0.21 -1.49
CA LEU A 145 6.95 -1.05 -1.95
C LEU A 145 6.40 -2.29 -2.67
N GLU A 146 5.47 -2.99 -2.04
CA GLU A 146 4.80 -4.18 -2.59
C GLU A 146 4.09 -3.87 -3.90
N GLU A 147 3.35 -2.75 -3.98
CA GLU A 147 2.72 -2.27 -5.22
C GLU A 147 3.74 -2.05 -6.33
N SER A 148 4.90 -1.47 -6.01
CA SER A 148 5.97 -1.25 -6.99
C SER A 148 6.57 -2.57 -7.48
N LEU A 149 6.68 -3.57 -6.60
CA LEU A 149 7.15 -4.90 -6.96
C LEU A 149 6.17 -5.64 -7.87
N ILE A 150 4.87 -5.58 -7.58
CA ILE A 150 3.81 -6.23 -8.38
C ILE A 150 3.68 -5.58 -9.77
N ALA A 151 4.09 -4.32 -9.94
CA ALA A 151 4.16 -3.67 -11.25
C ALA A 151 5.24 -4.29 -12.16
N SER A 152 6.22 -5.03 -11.61
CA SER A 152 7.19 -5.78 -12.39
C SER A 152 6.53 -6.96 -13.10
N PRO A 153 6.86 -7.23 -14.39
CA PRO A 153 6.34 -8.41 -15.09
C PRO A 153 6.76 -9.75 -14.45
N LEU A 154 7.80 -9.74 -13.63
CA LEU A 154 8.34 -10.95 -12.99
C LEU A 154 7.58 -11.37 -11.73
N ILE A 155 6.79 -10.47 -11.12
CA ILE A 155 6.22 -10.67 -9.79
C ILE A 155 4.70 -10.65 -9.87
N GLU A 156 4.07 -11.69 -9.32
CA GLU A 156 2.61 -11.78 -9.20
C GLU A 156 2.14 -11.23 -7.84
N GLN A 157 2.80 -11.65 -6.76
CA GLN A 157 2.50 -11.20 -5.40
C GLN A 157 3.80 -10.96 -4.63
N ALA A 158 3.77 -10.02 -3.71
CA ALA A 158 4.90 -9.72 -2.84
C ALA A 158 4.41 -9.40 -1.43
N LEU A 159 5.15 -9.83 -0.42
CA LEU A 159 4.93 -9.50 0.99
C LEU A 159 6.27 -9.13 1.61
N LEU A 160 6.35 -7.93 2.18
CA LEU A 160 7.55 -7.47 2.86
C LEU A 160 7.56 -7.93 4.33
N LEU A 161 8.74 -8.29 4.81
CA LEU A 161 9.02 -8.70 6.18
C LEU A 161 10.21 -7.92 6.71
N GLY A 162 10.23 -7.65 8.01
CA GLY A 162 11.37 -6.93 8.60
C GLY A 162 11.12 -6.41 10.00
N GLN A 163 9.95 -6.68 10.59
CA GLN A 163 9.65 -6.21 11.95
C GLN A 163 10.75 -6.63 12.91
N ASP A 164 11.33 -5.64 13.63
CA ASP A 164 12.42 -5.77 14.58
C ASP A 164 13.72 -6.35 13.99
N GLN A 165 13.82 -6.46 12.66
CA GLN A 165 15.02 -6.92 11.96
C GLN A 165 15.90 -5.74 11.53
N LYS A 166 17.19 -6.01 11.26
CA LYS A 166 18.12 -4.98 10.76
C LYS A 166 17.82 -4.54 9.34
N GLN A 167 17.16 -5.38 8.55
CA GLN A 167 16.96 -5.19 7.11
C GLN A 167 15.68 -5.84 6.66
N LEU A 168 15.15 -5.37 5.52
CA LEU A 168 13.97 -5.94 4.89
C LEU A 168 14.28 -7.26 4.17
N ALA A 169 13.28 -8.14 4.20
CA ALA A 169 13.16 -9.33 3.37
C ALA A 169 11.83 -9.31 2.63
N ALA A 170 11.66 -10.15 1.61
CA ALA A 170 10.38 -10.31 0.93
C ALA A 170 10.08 -11.77 0.62
N LEU A 171 8.80 -12.12 0.74
CA LEU A 171 8.22 -13.31 0.11
C LEU A 171 7.72 -12.89 -1.27
N ILE A 172 8.13 -13.63 -2.29
CA ILE A 172 7.83 -13.32 -3.69
C ILE A 172 7.13 -14.49 -4.33
N VAL A 173 5.96 -14.26 -4.88
CA VAL A 173 5.29 -15.17 -5.81
C VAL A 173 5.66 -14.72 -7.23
N PRO A 174 6.44 -15.51 -7.97
CA PRO A 174 6.86 -15.13 -9.31
C PRO A 174 5.79 -15.43 -10.36
N ARG A 175 5.74 -14.63 -11.43
CA ARG A 175 5.07 -15.02 -12.67
C ARG A 175 5.95 -16.00 -13.42
N ILE A 176 5.66 -17.28 -13.29
CA ILE A 176 6.53 -18.39 -13.71
C ILE A 176 6.98 -18.27 -15.17
N ASP A 177 6.06 -17.96 -16.10
CA ASP A 177 6.38 -17.90 -17.53
C ASP A 177 7.33 -16.74 -17.84
N HIS A 178 7.04 -15.54 -17.34
CA HIS A 178 7.93 -14.40 -17.50
C HIS A 178 9.30 -14.60 -16.82
N LEU A 179 9.31 -15.28 -15.67
CA LEU A 179 10.56 -15.59 -14.98
C LEU A 179 11.42 -16.56 -15.78
N LYS A 180 10.83 -17.59 -16.43
CA LYS A 180 11.54 -18.51 -17.32
C LYS A 180 12.17 -17.79 -18.51
N GLU A 181 11.42 -16.92 -19.19
CA GLU A 181 11.91 -16.09 -20.29
C GLU A 181 13.08 -15.21 -19.85
N TRP A 182 12.90 -14.49 -18.72
CA TRP A 182 13.91 -13.61 -18.15
C TRP A 182 15.20 -14.33 -17.76
N LEU A 183 15.10 -15.60 -17.29
CA LEU A 183 16.25 -16.45 -16.98
C LEU A 183 16.97 -16.92 -18.27
N ALA A 184 16.20 -17.34 -19.27
CA ALA A 184 16.74 -17.79 -20.55
C ALA A 184 17.55 -16.69 -21.26
N GLU A 185 17.05 -15.45 -21.25
CA GLU A 185 17.78 -14.28 -21.78
C GLU A 185 19.13 -14.03 -21.11
N ARG A 186 19.29 -14.48 -19.86
CA ARG A 186 20.52 -14.32 -19.06
C ARG A 186 21.40 -15.56 -19.02
N GLY A 187 21.03 -16.60 -19.77
CA GLY A 187 21.77 -17.86 -19.77
C GLY A 187 21.67 -18.65 -18.45
N LEU A 188 20.70 -18.32 -17.60
CA LEU A 188 20.45 -19.00 -16.34
C LEU A 188 19.51 -20.21 -16.57
N ASN A 189 19.72 -21.29 -15.80
CA ASN A 189 18.93 -22.50 -15.96
C ASN A 189 17.46 -22.29 -15.56
N SER A 190 16.55 -22.33 -16.54
CA SER A 190 15.11 -22.13 -16.33
C SER A 190 14.38 -23.36 -15.76
N GLN A 191 14.98 -24.55 -15.80
CA GLN A 191 14.36 -25.77 -15.23
C GLN A 191 14.24 -25.71 -13.70
N VAL A 192 15.00 -24.85 -13.06
CA VAL A 192 15.02 -24.66 -11.61
C VAL A 192 13.76 -23.98 -11.07
N VAL A 193 12.97 -23.36 -11.94
CA VAL A 193 11.71 -22.67 -11.56
C VAL A 193 10.57 -23.65 -11.27
N LEU A 194 10.67 -24.92 -11.72
CA LEU A 194 9.63 -25.93 -11.54
C LEU A 194 9.55 -26.51 -10.12
N GLY A 195 10.58 -26.33 -9.30
CA GLY A 195 10.52 -26.52 -7.86
C GLY A 195 10.95 -25.22 -7.21
N LEU A 196 10.09 -24.58 -6.43
CA LEU A 196 10.42 -23.40 -5.62
C LEU A 196 11.45 -23.80 -4.53
N SER A 197 12.54 -24.48 -4.97
CA SER A 197 13.54 -24.99 -4.05
C SER A 197 14.28 -23.84 -3.35
N PRO A 198 14.34 -23.87 -2.01
CA PRO A 198 15.12 -22.89 -1.25
C PRO A 198 16.60 -22.86 -1.62
N GLU A 199 17.10 -23.86 -2.33
CA GLU A 199 18.52 -24.09 -2.61
C GLU A 199 19.07 -23.28 -3.80
N ASN A 200 18.20 -22.66 -4.63
CA ASN A 200 18.70 -21.90 -5.77
C ASN A 200 19.17 -20.49 -5.39
N HIS A 201 20.38 -20.43 -4.90
CA HIS A 201 21.01 -19.19 -4.47
C HIS A 201 21.23 -18.18 -5.63
N GLU A 202 21.63 -18.66 -6.82
CA GLU A 202 21.88 -17.81 -7.99
C GLU A 202 20.61 -17.12 -8.47
N LEU A 203 19.52 -17.88 -8.63
CA LEU A 203 18.21 -17.33 -9.01
C LEU A 203 17.75 -16.27 -8.02
N ARG A 204 17.80 -16.59 -6.72
CA ARG A 204 17.37 -15.64 -5.69
C ARG A 204 18.24 -14.37 -5.68
N GLN A 205 19.55 -14.52 -5.87
CA GLN A 205 20.47 -13.39 -5.93
C GLN A 205 20.19 -12.52 -7.17
N ALA A 206 20.04 -13.12 -8.34
CA ALA A 206 19.75 -12.40 -9.58
C ALA A 206 18.40 -11.67 -9.50
N LEU A 207 17.36 -12.35 -9.04
CA LEU A 207 16.02 -11.76 -8.88
C LEU A 207 16.02 -10.65 -7.81
N ARG A 208 16.71 -10.84 -6.68
CA ARG A 208 16.84 -9.81 -5.64
C ARG A 208 17.53 -8.55 -6.17
N LEU A 209 18.55 -8.69 -7.02
CA LEU A 209 19.20 -7.53 -7.64
C LEU A 209 18.23 -6.78 -8.57
N GLU A 210 17.45 -7.49 -9.35
CA GLU A 210 16.44 -6.89 -10.23
C GLU A 210 15.34 -6.17 -9.44
N ILE A 211 14.81 -6.83 -8.41
CA ILE A 211 13.82 -6.25 -7.48
C ILE A 211 14.36 -4.96 -6.84
N ASN A 212 15.61 -4.97 -6.37
CA ASN A 212 16.21 -3.78 -5.77
C ASN A 212 16.40 -2.63 -6.77
N LYS A 213 16.56 -2.90 -8.08
CA LYS A 213 16.53 -1.84 -9.10
C LYS A 213 15.14 -1.22 -9.22
N VAL A 214 14.08 -2.06 -9.21
CA VAL A 214 12.68 -1.57 -9.22
C VAL A 214 12.44 -0.64 -8.03
N LEU A 215 12.83 -1.05 -6.83
CA LEU A 215 12.67 -0.25 -5.62
C LEU A 215 13.49 1.04 -5.65
N ALA A 216 14.73 1.00 -6.16
CA ALA A 216 15.60 2.17 -6.26
C ALA A 216 15.10 3.23 -7.27
N ASN A 217 14.37 2.81 -8.31
CA ASN A 217 13.83 3.70 -9.32
C ASN A 217 12.55 4.44 -8.89
N ARG A 218 12.03 4.16 -7.69
CA ARG A 218 10.88 4.85 -7.14
C ARG A 218 11.24 6.30 -6.77
N LEU A 219 10.28 7.20 -6.94
CA LEU A 219 10.42 8.57 -6.46
C LEU A 219 10.61 8.56 -4.93
N ALA A 220 11.61 9.27 -4.43
CA ALA A 220 11.96 9.37 -3.02
C ALA A 220 12.27 8.01 -2.35
N SER A 221 12.85 7.04 -3.11
CA SER A 221 13.31 5.78 -2.52
C SER A 221 14.38 6.01 -1.46
N ARG A 222 14.34 5.22 -0.38
CA ARG A 222 15.29 5.28 0.72
C ARG A 222 16.20 4.05 0.71
N ARG A 223 17.39 4.18 1.30
CA ARG A 223 18.37 3.09 1.39
C ARG A 223 17.83 1.90 2.22
N GLU A 224 17.05 2.18 3.24
CA GLU A 224 16.46 1.24 4.18
C GLU A 224 15.37 0.38 3.52
N GLU A 225 14.81 0.84 2.39
CA GLU A 225 13.79 0.11 1.60
C GLU A 225 14.38 -1.00 0.72
N ARG A 226 15.70 -1.17 0.74
CA ARG A 226 16.38 -2.21 -0.02
C ARG A 226 16.20 -3.58 0.62
N LEU A 227 15.87 -4.58 -0.19
CA LEU A 227 15.75 -5.97 0.26
C LEU A 227 17.14 -6.61 0.42
N PHE A 228 17.39 -7.18 1.57
CA PHE A 228 18.57 -7.97 1.86
C PHE A 228 18.42 -9.42 1.40
N SER A 229 17.23 -10.00 1.58
CA SER A 229 16.92 -11.37 1.17
C SER A 229 15.53 -11.46 0.55
N ILE A 230 15.32 -12.49 -0.26
CA ILE A 230 14.00 -12.88 -0.78
C ILE A 230 13.83 -14.40 -0.65
N ALA A 231 12.57 -14.81 -0.49
CA ALA A 231 12.16 -16.21 -0.63
C ALA A 231 11.08 -16.32 -1.71
N LEU A 232 11.21 -17.33 -2.58
CA LEU A 232 10.16 -17.65 -3.53
C LEU A 232 9.16 -18.58 -2.84
N VAL A 233 7.89 -18.27 -3.01
CA VAL A 233 6.80 -18.96 -2.32
C VAL A 233 5.66 -19.27 -3.29
N GLU A 234 4.81 -20.23 -2.90
CA GLU A 234 3.54 -20.51 -3.58
C GLU A 234 2.58 -19.32 -3.49
N PRO A 235 1.63 -19.18 -4.43
CA PRO A 235 0.65 -18.12 -4.41
C PRO A 235 -0.12 -18.03 -3.10
N PHE A 236 -0.31 -16.81 -2.62
CA PHE A 236 -1.23 -16.56 -1.51
C PHE A 236 -2.66 -16.69 -2.03
N THR A 237 -3.46 -17.56 -1.42
CA THR A 237 -4.84 -17.80 -1.80
C THR A 237 -5.79 -17.77 -0.59
N ILE A 238 -7.08 -17.75 -0.86
CA ILE A 238 -8.09 -17.87 0.19
C ILE A 238 -8.09 -19.30 0.75
N GLU A 239 -7.87 -20.29 -0.11
CA GLU A 239 -7.90 -21.72 0.22
C GLU A 239 -6.76 -22.10 1.18
N ASN A 240 -5.55 -21.55 0.99
CA ASN A 240 -4.44 -21.78 1.91
C ASN A 240 -4.47 -20.88 3.14
N GLY A 241 -5.50 -20.03 3.25
CA GLY A 241 -5.74 -19.18 4.42
C GLY A 241 -4.86 -17.94 4.52
N LEU A 242 -3.99 -17.67 3.54
CA LEU A 242 -3.09 -16.52 3.52
C LEU A 242 -3.75 -15.24 3.02
N LEU A 243 -4.90 -15.36 2.33
CA LEU A 243 -5.73 -14.22 1.96
C LEU A 243 -7.06 -14.23 2.71
N THR A 244 -7.60 -13.03 2.94
CA THR A 244 -8.99 -12.85 3.35
C THR A 244 -9.92 -13.03 2.16
N GLN A 245 -11.25 -13.13 2.41
CA GLN A 245 -12.26 -13.13 1.33
C GLN A 245 -12.23 -11.85 0.48
N THR A 246 -11.66 -10.77 0.98
CA THR A 246 -11.46 -9.51 0.26
C THR A 246 -10.08 -9.39 -0.38
N LEU A 247 -9.37 -10.52 -0.56
CA LEU A 247 -8.05 -10.65 -1.18
C LEU A 247 -6.94 -9.83 -0.48
N LYS A 248 -7.11 -9.54 0.81
CA LYS A 248 -6.06 -8.90 1.63
C LYS A 248 -5.24 -9.99 2.31
N GLN A 249 -3.94 -9.80 2.37
CA GLN A 249 -3.01 -10.65 3.12
C GLN A 249 -3.38 -10.63 4.63
N LYS A 250 -3.25 -11.78 5.27
CA LYS A 250 -3.53 -11.95 6.70
C LYS A 250 -2.28 -11.80 7.53
#